data_b1f9498ec6e2a2addf209167c5224472
#
_entry.id   b1f9498ec6e2a2addf209167c5224472
#
_cell.length_a   1.000
_cell.length_b   1.000
_cell.length_c   1.000
_cell.angle_alpha   90.00
_cell.angle_beta   90.00
_cell.angle_gamma   90.00
#
_symmetry.space_group_name_H-M   'P 1'
#
loop_
_entity.id
_entity.type
_entity.pdbx_description
1 polymer ?
#
loop_
_entity_poly.entity_id
_entity_poly.type
_entity_poly.pdbx_seq_one_letter_code
_entity_poly.pdbx_strand_id
1 'polypeptide(L)'
;MIQELNGRTVESRRPEDLSFLADYGEVFAVFDQNDSGNVSFGVRNGEERYFLKVAGLATARGAVSPQEAVENLRRAETVYRDLAHPHLVRLRETGAKGDLFWLVFSWQEGECLYDHWNFDRYQREGLPSPRERFRALPAGEKLAALAPVIDFLAQAGERGYAAVDFYDGSLLYDFSQKRMTVCDVDCFRKLPFSNPVGERYWGSTRLKAPEEYRLGAPIGRETAVFTLGALLFHLFGWYLPQELETMRENRAFFPCPRERWQLGEQTYQVAKQAASPAPGDRFPGVRRMEAAWKEALARETGEEETI
;
A
#
# COMPACT_ATOMS: atom_id res chain seq x y z
N MET A 1 7.10 -3.73 27.80
CA MET A 1 7.19 -5.10 28.36
C MET A 1 7.24 -6.08 27.20
N ILE A 2 7.99 -7.19 27.36
CA ILE A 2 8.13 -8.21 26.32
C ILE A 2 7.33 -9.43 26.76
N GLN A 3 6.45 -9.93 25.88
CA GLN A 3 5.73 -11.20 26.06
C GLN A 3 6.23 -12.20 25.01
N GLU A 4 6.33 -13.46 25.39
CA GLU A 4 6.74 -14.53 24.48
C GLU A 4 5.52 -15.32 24.00
N LEU A 5 5.46 -15.58 22.69
CA LEU A 5 4.41 -16.34 22.00
C LEU A 5 5.09 -17.31 21.01
N ASN A 6 5.11 -18.60 21.35
CA ASN A 6 5.71 -19.66 20.52
C ASN A 6 7.16 -19.34 20.06
N GLY A 7 8.00 -18.82 20.98
CA GLY A 7 9.38 -18.43 20.68
C GLY A 7 9.51 -17.10 19.87
N ARG A 8 8.43 -16.36 19.73
CA ARG A 8 8.40 -14.98 19.17
C ARG A 8 8.11 -14.00 20.29
N THR A 9 8.65 -12.80 20.18
CA THR A 9 8.43 -11.75 21.16
C THR A 9 7.51 -10.67 20.60
N VAL A 10 6.63 -10.15 21.46
CA VAL A 10 5.82 -8.96 21.19
C VAL A 10 6.11 -7.91 22.25
N GLU A 11 6.31 -6.66 21.85
CA GLU A 11 6.57 -5.54 22.74
C GLU A 11 5.30 -4.72 22.96
N SER A 12 4.91 -4.51 24.23
CA SER A 12 3.78 -3.69 24.66
C SER A 12 4.12 -2.88 25.91
N ARG A 13 3.34 -1.83 26.19
CA ARG A 13 3.53 -0.99 27.39
C ARG A 13 3.05 -1.67 28.68
N ARG A 14 2.14 -2.66 28.56
CA ARG A 14 1.58 -3.47 29.64
C ARG A 14 1.36 -4.91 29.16
N PRO A 15 1.18 -5.90 30.08
CA PRO A 15 0.78 -7.24 29.66
C PRO A 15 -0.58 -7.22 29.00
N GLU A 16 -0.72 -7.97 27.91
CA GLU A 16 -1.98 -8.09 27.16
C GLU A 16 -2.43 -9.56 27.09
N ASP A 17 -3.74 -9.79 27.13
CA ASP A 17 -4.29 -11.16 26.98
C ASP A 17 -4.39 -11.51 25.50
N LEU A 18 -3.36 -12.17 24.99
CA LEU A 18 -3.24 -12.65 23.62
C LEU A 18 -3.61 -14.14 23.48
N SER A 19 -4.26 -14.73 24.50
CA SER A 19 -4.61 -16.17 24.51
C SER A 19 -5.52 -16.58 23.34
N PHE A 20 -6.33 -15.65 22.80
CA PHE A 20 -7.19 -15.91 21.64
C PHE A 20 -6.40 -16.28 20.36
N LEU A 21 -5.11 -15.92 20.26
CA LEU A 21 -4.30 -16.31 19.11
C LEU A 21 -4.17 -17.83 18.99
N ALA A 22 -4.25 -18.56 20.10
CA ALA A 22 -4.21 -20.03 20.12
C ALA A 22 -5.42 -20.66 19.39
N ASP A 23 -6.56 -19.96 19.27
CA ASP A 23 -7.71 -20.43 18.53
C ASP A 23 -7.43 -20.49 17.01
N TYR A 24 -6.45 -19.68 16.54
CA TYR A 24 -5.98 -19.63 15.16
C TYR A 24 -4.74 -20.50 14.92
N GLY A 25 -4.04 -20.92 15.98
CA GLY A 25 -2.89 -21.80 15.91
C GLY A 25 -1.61 -21.22 16.52
N GLU A 26 -0.46 -21.57 15.96
CA GLU A 26 0.87 -21.23 16.46
C GLU A 26 1.38 -19.94 15.82
N VAL A 27 1.81 -18.97 16.63
CA VAL A 27 2.39 -17.70 16.15
C VAL A 27 3.79 -17.98 15.58
N PHE A 28 3.99 -17.69 14.28
CA PHE A 28 5.28 -17.82 13.62
C PHE A 28 5.94 -16.48 13.24
N ALA A 29 5.17 -15.38 13.24
CA ALA A 29 5.66 -14.04 12.96
C ALA A 29 4.94 -12.99 13.83
N VAL A 30 5.65 -11.91 14.19
CA VAL A 30 5.12 -10.75 14.92
C VAL A 30 5.59 -9.48 14.22
N PHE A 31 4.66 -8.51 14.05
CA PHE A 31 4.87 -7.21 13.47
C PHE A 31 4.32 -6.15 14.45
N ASP A 32 5.15 -5.70 15.39
CA ASP A 32 4.78 -4.84 16.52
C ASP A 32 5.40 -3.43 16.45
N GLN A 33 6.06 -3.10 15.35
CA GLN A 33 6.78 -1.84 15.20
C GLN A 33 5.99 -0.74 14.46
N ASN A 34 4.67 -0.92 14.31
CA ASN A 34 3.78 0.02 13.67
C ASN A 34 3.50 1.24 14.55
N ASP A 35 3.30 2.40 13.93
CA ASP A 35 2.78 3.61 14.55
C ASP A 35 1.25 3.69 14.54
N SER A 36 0.57 2.84 13.76
CA SER A 36 -0.89 2.76 13.64
C SER A 36 -1.62 2.33 14.92
N GLY A 37 -0.91 1.87 15.95
CA GLY A 37 -1.50 1.32 17.17
C GLY A 37 -1.98 -0.14 17.04
N ASN A 38 -1.72 -0.79 15.91
CA ASN A 38 -2.01 -2.20 15.70
C ASN A 38 -0.75 -3.05 15.89
N VAL A 39 -0.93 -4.31 16.34
CA VAL A 39 0.09 -5.34 16.25
C VAL A 39 -0.43 -6.42 15.32
N SER A 40 0.42 -6.93 14.44
CA SER A 40 0.02 -8.01 13.54
C SER A 40 0.79 -9.29 13.80
N PHE A 41 0.11 -10.42 13.56
CA PHE A 41 0.65 -11.76 13.81
C PHE A 41 0.48 -12.64 12.59
N GLY A 42 1.54 -13.37 12.22
CA GLY A 42 1.43 -14.53 11.35
C GLY A 42 1.15 -15.76 12.23
N VAL A 43 0.04 -16.46 11.96
CA VAL A 43 -0.39 -17.63 12.74
C VAL A 43 -0.59 -18.81 11.80
N ARG A 44 -0.19 -20.04 12.23
CA ARG A 44 -0.26 -21.26 11.45
C ARG A 44 -1.03 -22.35 12.20
N ASN A 45 -1.97 -23.00 11.50
CA ASN A 45 -2.68 -24.18 11.97
C ASN A 45 -2.58 -25.29 10.91
N GLY A 46 -1.69 -26.23 11.11
CA GLY A 46 -1.34 -27.21 10.09
C GLY A 46 -0.76 -26.55 8.83
N GLU A 47 -1.44 -26.73 7.70
CA GLU A 47 -1.06 -26.11 6.42
C GLU A 47 -1.69 -24.73 6.22
N GLU A 48 -2.72 -24.37 6.97
CA GLU A 48 -3.37 -23.09 6.89
C GLU A 48 -2.55 -22.01 7.60
N ARG A 49 -2.45 -20.84 6.99
CA ARG A 49 -1.78 -19.66 7.56
C ARG A 49 -2.66 -18.44 7.46
N TYR A 50 -2.60 -17.63 8.51
CA TYR A 50 -3.39 -16.43 8.67
C TYR A 50 -2.51 -15.25 9.03
N PHE A 51 -2.94 -14.07 8.62
CA PHE A 51 -2.41 -12.80 9.10
C PHE A 51 -3.49 -12.13 9.95
N LEU A 52 -3.21 -11.92 11.23
CA LEU A 52 -4.10 -11.25 12.15
C LEU A 52 -3.61 -9.84 12.42
N LYS A 53 -4.44 -8.84 12.19
CA LYS A 53 -4.19 -7.46 12.58
C LYS A 53 -5.03 -7.15 13.82
N VAL A 54 -4.41 -6.80 14.95
CA VAL A 54 -5.02 -6.66 16.27
C VAL A 54 -4.89 -5.24 16.77
N ALA A 55 -6.00 -4.60 17.11
CA ALA A 55 -6.10 -3.29 17.73
C ALA A 55 -6.54 -3.38 19.19
N GLY A 56 -6.35 -2.30 19.95
CA GLY A 56 -6.70 -2.23 21.37
C GLY A 56 -5.54 -2.52 22.32
N LEU A 57 -4.40 -2.94 21.78
CA LEU A 57 -3.18 -3.17 22.54
C LEU A 57 -2.51 -1.84 22.95
N ALA A 58 -1.90 -1.80 24.11
CA ALA A 58 -1.03 -0.70 24.52
C ALA A 58 0.35 -0.84 23.86
N THR A 59 0.43 -0.59 22.56
CA THR A 59 1.65 -0.78 21.75
C THR A 59 2.80 0.11 22.24
N ALA A 60 4.03 -0.37 22.14
CA ALA A 60 5.21 0.38 22.60
C ALA A 60 5.42 1.65 21.76
N ARG A 61 5.15 1.61 20.46
CA ARG A 61 5.44 2.68 19.48
C ARG A 61 4.21 3.37 18.90
N GLY A 62 2.99 2.92 19.21
CA GLY A 62 1.75 3.47 18.65
C GLY A 62 1.60 4.97 18.91
N ALA A 63 1.28 5.72 17.85
CA ALA A 63 1.01 7.16 17.90
C ALA A 63 -0.45 7.47 18.27
N VAL A 64 -1.34 6.47 18.22
CA VAL A 64 -2.76 6.57 18.53
C VAL A 64 -3.11 5.80 19.81
N SER A 65 -4.22 6.18 20.46
CA SER A 65 -4.70 5.45 21.63
C SER A 65 -5.22 4.05 21.25
N PRO A 66 -5.26 3.09 22.20
CA PRO A 66 -5.85 1.76 21.94
C PRO A 66 -7.29 1.83 21.43
N GLN A 67 -8.12 2.72 21.97
CA GLN A 67 -9.51 2.90 21.55
C GLN A 67 -9.59 3.43 20.11
N GLU A 68 -8.79 4.44 19.78
CA GLU A 68 -8.73 4.98 18.42
C GLU A 68 -8.24 3.93 17.41
N ALA A 69 -7.26 3.09 17.78
CA ALA A 69 -6.80 1.98 16.96
C ALA A 69 -7.94 1.00 16.67
N VAL A 70 -8.76 0.66 17.67
CA VAL A 70 -9.96 -0.20 17.50
C VAL A 70 -10.98 0.44 16.56
N GLU A 71 -11.28 1.72 16.71
CA GLU A 71 -12.21 2.44 15.84
C GLU A 71 -11.70 2.47 14.39
N ASN A 72 -10.40 2.70 14.20
CA ASN A 72 -9.75 2.67 12.91
C ASN A 72 -9.85 1.28 12.26
N LEU A 73 -9.55 0.22 13.02
CA LEU A 73 -9.58 -1.15 12.50
C LEU A 73 -11.02 -1.63 12.19
N ARG A 74 -12.04 -1.23 12.99
CA ARG A 74 -13.45 -1.48 12.67
C ARG A 74 -13.89 -0.77 11.39
N ARG A 75 -13.37 0.41 11.13
CA ARG A 75 -13.61 1.13 9.87
C ARG A 75 -12.96 0.42 8.70
N ALA A 76 -11.74 -0.08 8.90
CA ALA A 76 -11.02 -0.88 7.91
C ALA A 76 -11.77 -2.16 7.53
N GLU A 77 -12.44 -2.84 8.47
CA GLU A 77 -13.30 -4.00 8.16
C GLU A 77 -14.28 -3.70 7.04
N THR A 78 -14.98 -2.55 7.13
CA THR A 78 -15.93 -2.14 6.10
C THR A 78 -15.25 -1.93 4.74
N VAL A 79 -14.04 -1.35 4.74
CA VAL A 79 -13.26 -1.14 3.51
C VAL A 79 -12.93 -2.48 2.84
N TYR A 80 -12.40 -3.46 3.58
CA TYR A 80 -12.08 -4.78 3.02
C TYR A 80 -13.30 -5.54 2.52
N ARG A 81 -14.45 -5.41 3.18
CA ARG A 81 -15.70 -6.05 2.72
C ARG A 81 -16.25 -5.37 1.46
N ASP A 82 -16.27 -4.05 1.43
CA ASP A 82 -16.76 -3.26 0.29
C ASP A 82 -15.87 -3.41 -0.95
N LEU A 83 -14.56 -3.52 -0.76
CA LEU A 83 -13.57 -3.52 -1.84
C LEU A 83 -13.04 -4.92 -2.20
N ALA A 84 -13.77 -5.99 -1.83
CA ALA A 84 -13.36 -7.35 -2.16
C ALA A 84 -12.93 -7.47 -3.64
N HIS A 85 -11.70 -7.99 -3.85
CA HIS A 85 -11.06 -8.10 -5.16
C HIS A 85 -10.12 -9.31 -5.19
N PRO A 86 -9.94 -10.02 -6.32
CA PRO A 86 -9.05 -11.20 -6.41
C PRO A 86 -7.58 -10.91 -6.04
N HIS A 87 -7.15 -9.66 -6.17
CA HIS A 87 -5.79 -9.21 -5.86
C HIS A 87 -5.72 -8.35 -4.58
N LEU A 88 -6.78 -8.24 -3.78
CA LEU A 88 -6.74 -7.72 -2.43
C LEU A 88 -6.58 -8.87 -1.45
N VAL A 89 -5.79 -8.69 -0.38
CA VAL A 89 -5.73 -9.64 0.74
C VAL A 89 -7.14 -9.97 1.22
N ARG A 90 -7.44 -11.26 1.35
CA ARG A 90 -8.78 -11.73 1.65
C ARG A 90 -9.06 -11.69 3.15
N LEU A 91 -9.96 -10.79 3.56
CA LEU A 91 -10.54 -10.81 4.91
C LEU A 91 -11.40 -12.09 5.07
N ARG A 92 -11.10 -12.88 6.08
CA ARG A 92 -11.81 -14.13 6.40
C ARG A 92 -12.89 -13.89 7.44
N GLU A 93 -12.49 -13.35 8.57
CA GLU A 93 -13.35 -13.09 9.70
C GLU A 93 -12.83 -11.97 10.59
N THR A 94 -13.59 -11.62 11.58
CA THR A 94 -13.25 -10.64 12.61
C THR A 94 -13.55 -11.20 13.98
N GLY A 95 -12.83 -10.72 14.99
CA GLY A 95 -13.08 -11.11 16.36
C GLY A 95 -12.91 -9.95 17.34
N ALA A 96 -13.42 -10.16 18.56
CA ALA A 96 -13.27 -9.21 19.64
C ALA A 96 -13.22 -9.93 20.99
N LYS A 97 -12.39 -9.41 21.94
CA LYS A 97 -12.31 -9.91 23.31
C LYS A 97 -11.93 -8.74 24.22
N GLY A 98 -12.81 -8.39 25.15
CA GLY A 98 -12.61 -7.20 25.99
C GLY A 98 -12.47 -5.94 25.12
N ASP A 99 -11.36 -5.20 25.30
CA ASP A 99 -11.06 -4.00 24.52
C ASP A 99 -10.31 -4.29 23.21
N LEU A 100 -10.04 -5.56 22.91
CA LEU A 100 -9.35 -5.95 21.69
C LEU A 100 -10.33 -6.19 20.54
N PHE A 101 -9.92 -5.81 19.36
CA PHE A 101 -10.60 -6.13 18.09
C PHE A 101 -9.55 -6.55 17.06
N TRP A 102 -9.88 -7.55 16.22
CA TRP A 102 -8.95 -8.00 15.20
C TRP A 102 -9.63 -8.38 13.89
N LEU A 103 -8.85 -8.28 12.82
CA LEU A 103 -9.16 -8.77 11.49
C LEU A 103 -8.27 -9.98 11.17
N VAL A 104 -8.87 -11.02 10.60
CA VAL A 104 -8.17 -12.23 10.17
C VAL A 104 -8.16 -12.30 8.65
N PHE A 105 -6.98 -12.33 8.07
CA PHE A 105 -6.78 -12.46 6.63
C PHE A 105 -6.15 -13.82 6.30
N SER A 106 -6.47 -14.35 5.11
CA SER A 106 -5.65 -15.42 4.56
C SER A 106 -4.22 -14.93 4.39
N TRP A 107 -3.24 -15.72 4.83
CA TRP A 107 -1.84 -15.39 4.57
C TRP A 107 -1.58 -15.30 3.08
N GLN A 108 -0.83 -14.30 2.67
CA GLN A 108 -0.37 -14.14 1.29
C GLN A 108 1.14 -14.30 1.25
N GLU A 109 1.61 -15.11 0.31
CA GLU A 109 3.03 -15.17 -0.01
C GLU A 109 3.44 -13.90 -0.76
N GLY A 110 4.70 -13.56 -0.64
CA GLY A 110 5.27 -12.39 -1.27
C GLY A 110 5.99 -11.50 -0.28
N GLU A 111 6.69 -10.54 -0.84
CA GLU A 111 7.46 -9.56 -0.09
C GLU A 111 6.87 -8.17 -0.33
N CYS A 112 6.72 -7.39 0.74
CA CYS A 112 6.30 -6.01 0.64
C CYS A 112 7.32 -5.21 -0.17
N LEU A 113 6.88 -4.49 -1.21
CA LEU A 113 7.80 -3.73 -2.04
C LEU A 113 8.52 -2.62 -1.26
N TYR A 114 7.86 -2.05 -0.24
CA TYR A 114 8.48 -1.10 0.68
C TYR A 114 8.62 -1.72 2.07
N ASP A 115 9.56 -2.66 2.19
CA ASP A 115 9.84 -3.39 3.43
C ASP A 115 10.73 -2.56 4.37
N HIS A 116 10.15 -1.52 4.96
CA HIS A 116 10.87 -0.58 5.83
C HIS A 116 11.37 -1.21 7.14
N TRP A 117 10.79 -2.35 7.54
CA TRP A 117 11.23 -3.11 8.72
C TRP A 117 12.60 -3.73 8.56
N ASN A 118 13.02 -3.98 7.33
CA ASN A 118 14.25 -4.68 6.99
C ASN A 118 15.29 -3.82 6.26
N PHE A 119 15.13 -2.49 6.19
CA PHE A 119 16.09 -1.62 5.48
C PHE A 119 17.52 -1.77 5.99
N ASP A 120 17.72 -1.78 7.32
CA ASP A 120 19.03 -1.96 7.93
C ASP A 120 19.63 -3.33 7.59
N ARG A 121 18.79 -4.36 7.44
CA ARG A 121 19.20 -5.70 7.04
C ARG A 121 19.72 -5.68 5.60
N TYR A 122 18.95 -5.13 4.65
CA TYR A 122 19.37 -5.07 3.25
C TYR A 122 20.68 -4.32 3.09
N GLN A 123 20.86 -3.19 3.77
CA GLN A 123 22.10 -2.44 3.76
C GLN A 123 23.27 -3.23 4.36
N ARG A 124 23.08 -3.83 5.53
CA ARG A 124 24.14 -4.59 6.23
C ARG A 124 24.56 -5.84 5.47
N GLU A 125 23.62 -6.53 4.82
CA GLU A 125 23.88 -7.76 4.09
C GLU A 125 24.25 -7.52 2.62
N GLY A 126 24.20 -6.27 2.15
CA GLY A 126 24.46 -5.91 0.75
C GLY A 126 23.45 -6.52 -0.23
N LEU A 127 22.21 -6.79 0.24
CA LEU A 127 21.16 -7.41 -0.55
C LEU A 127 20.24 -6.35 -1.16
N PRO A 128 19.77 -6.54 -2.40
CA PRO A 128 18.77 -5.66 -2.97
C PRO A 128 17.42 -5.83 -2.24
N SER A 129 16.77 -4.71 -1.93
CA SER A 129 15.42 -4.69 -1.35
C SER A 129 14.39 -5.30 -2.32
N PRO A 130 13.21 -5.73 -1.84
CA PRO A 130 12.14 -6.24 -2.72
C PRO A 130 11.79 -5.25 -3.84
N ARG A 131 11.76 -3.94 -3.55
CA ARG A 131 11.52 -2.90 -4.56
C ARG A 131 12.60 -2.84 -5.62
N GLU A 132 13.88 -2.92 -5.24
CA GLU A 132 15.00 -2.92 -6.20
C GLU A 132 14.95 -4.16 -7.07
N ARG A 133 14.67 -5.34 -6.49
CA ARG A 133 14.48 -6.58 -7.26
C ARG A 133 13.30 -6.47 -8.22
N PHE A 134 12.16 -5.94 -7.78
CA PHE A 134 10.98 -5.73 -8.64
C PHE A 134 11.29 -4.76 -9.78
N ARG A 135 11.98 -3.65 -9.51
CA ARG A 135 12.39 -2.69 -10.55
C ARG A 135 13.33 -3.29 -11.58
N ALA A 136 14.15 -4.26 -11.20
CA ALA A 136 15.06 -4.96 -12.09
C ALA A 136 14.37 -6.00 -13.00
N LEU A 137 13.08 -6.32 -12.76
CA LEU A 137 12.31 -7.24 -13.60
C LEU A 137 12.11 -6.69 -15.03
N PRO A 138 11.93 -7.57 -16.02
CA PRO A 138 11.53 -7.17 -17.37
C PRO A 138 10.25 -6.31 -17.34
N ALA A 139 10.15 -5.34 -18.24
CA ALA A 139 9.03 -4.41 -18.29
C ALA A 139 7.67 -5.15 -18.40
N GLY A 140 7.57 -6.17 -19.25
CA GLY A 140 6.35 -6.96 -19.41
C GLY A 140 5.90 -7.66 -18.12
N GLU A 141 6.85 -8.16 -17.30
CA GLU A 141 6.51 -8.78 -16.01
C GLU A 141 5.99 -7.75 -15.01
N LYS A 142 6.60 -6.58 -14.97
CA LYS A 142 6.11 -5.47 -14.13
C LYS A 142 4.73 -4.98 -14.57
N LEU A 143 4.50 -4.84 -15.87
CA LEU A 143 3.20 -4.46 -16.44
C LEU A 143 2.11 -5.46 -16.06
N ALA A 144 2.38 -6.76 -16.23
CA ALA A 144 1.45 -7.82 -15.85
C ALA A 144 1.13 -7.80 -14.36
N ALA A 145 2.14 -7.58 -13.51
CA ALA A 145 1.98 -7.49 -12.05
C ALA A 145 1.16 -6.26 -11.61
N LEU A 146 1.29 -5.13 -12.31
CA LEU A 146 0.63 -3.87 -11.94
C LEU A 146 -0.78 -3.73 -12.51
N ALA A 147 -1.12 -4.43 -13.60
CA ALA A 147 -2.46 -4.38 -14.18
C ALA A 147 -3.59 -4.61 -13.16
N PRO A 148 -3.56 -5.67 -12.31
CA PRO A 148 -4.59 -5.88 -11.29
C PRO A 148 -4.58 -4.83 -10.17
N VAL A 149 -3.46 -4.16 -9.89
CA VAL A 149 -3.39 -3.05 -8.92
C VAL A 149 -4.12 -1.84 -9.48
N ILE A 150 -3.93 -1.54 -10.76
CA ILE A 150 -4.63 -0.45 -11.46
C ILE A 150 -6.13 -0.72 -11.47
N ASP A 151 -6.56 -1.95 -11.81
CA ASP A 151 -7.98 -2.35 -11.80
C ASP A 151 -8.58 -2.25 -10.39
N PHE A 152 -7.88 -2.70 -9.36
CA PHE A 152 -8.32 -2.56 -7.97
C PHE A 152 -8.55 -1.08 -7.57
N LEU A 153 -7.61 -0.20 -7.89
CA LEU A 153 -7.74 1.23 -7.59
C LEU A 153 -8.88 1.88 -8.39
N ALA A 154 -9.09 1.46 -9.65
CA ALA A 154 -10.21 1.89 -10.46
C ALA A 154 -11.54 1.47 -9.83
N GLN A 155 -11.67 0.21 -9.41
CA GLN A 155 -12.84 -0.30 -8.71
C GLN A 155 -13.09 0.45 -7.39
N ALA A 156 -12.05 0.73 -6.60
CA ALA A 156 -12.17 1.49 -5.36
C ALA A 156 -12.76 2.88 -5.61
N GLY A 157 -12.23 3.59 -6.61
CA GLY A 157 -12.74 4.90 -7.02
C GLY A 157 -14.20 4.85 -7.53
N GLU A 158 -14.58 3.84 -8.32
CA GLU A 158 -15.95 3.62 -8.79
C GLU A 158 -16.92 3.36 -7.63
N ARG A 159 -16.47 2.64 -6.59
CA ARG A 159 -17.21 2.40 -5.35
C ARG A 159 -17.22 3.60 -4.38
N GLY A 160 -16.67 4.74 -4.80
CA GLY A 160 -16.67 5.98 -4.04
C GLY A 160 -15.68 6.00 -2.88
N TYR A 161 -14.52 5.36 -3.03
CA TYR A 161 -13.43 5.44 -2.06
C TYR A 161 -12.29 6.32 -2.56
N ALA A 162 -11.72 7.11 -1.64
CA ALA A 162 -10.40 7.71 -1.80
C ALA A 162 -9.34 6.72 -1.31
N ALA A 163 -8.30 6.49 -2.11
CA ALA A 163 -7.17 5.63 -1.77
C ALA A 163 -6.17 6.38 -0.88
N VAL A 164 -6.52 6.56 0.38
CA VAL A 164 -5.67 7.23 1.38
C VAL A 164 -4.55 6.28 1.81
N ASP A 165 -3.33 6.81 1.92
CA ASP A 165 -2.15 6.05 2.35
C ASP A 165 -1.79 4.85 1.45
N PHE A 166 -2.12 4.94 0.16
CA PHE A 166 -1.73 3.91 -0.80
C PHE A 166 -0.32 4.18 -1.35
N TYR A 167 0.56 3.19 -1.29
CA TYR A 167 1.95 3.30 -1.77
C TYR A 167 2.54 1.89 -2.03
N ASP A 168 3.82 1.81 -2.35
CA ASP A 168 4.51 0.53 -2.58
C ASP A 168 4.57 -0.38 -1.33
N GLY A 169 4.36 0.16 -0.12
CA GLY A 169 4.12 -0.61 1.11
C GLY A 169 2.77 -1.32 1.16
N SER A 170 1.82 -0.93 0.31
CA SER A 170 0.53 -1.62 0.14
C SER A 170 0.59 -2.74 -0.91
N LEU A 171 1.79 -3.10 -1.40
CA LEU A 171 1.98 -4.07 -2.47
C LEU A 171 2.89 -5.21 -2.02
N LEU A 172 2.35 -6.44 -2.05
CA LEU A 172 3.10 -7.68 -1.86
C LEU A 172 3.36 -8.32 -3.23
N TYR A 173 4.62 -8.60 -3.55
CA TYR A 173 4.97 -9.32 -4.77
C TYR A 173 5.59 -10.68 -4.48
N ASP A 174 4.92 -11.72 -4.96
CA ASP A 174 5.45 -13.08 -4.94
C ASP A 174 6.33 -13.28 -6.19
N PHE A 175 7.64 -13.28 -5.99
CA PHE A 175 8.61 -13.46 -7.06
C PHE A 175 8.57 -14.86 -7.69
N SER A 176 8.07 -15.86 -6.94
CA SER A 176 7.99 -17.25 -7.43
C SER A 176 6.77 -17.46 -8.34
N GLN A 177 5.62 -16.88 -7.95
CA GLN A 177 4.36 -16.98 -8.68
C GLN A 177 4.14 -15.79 -9.63
N LYS A 178 5.03 -14.79 -9.63
CA LYS A 178 4.93 -13.54 -10.38
C LYS A 178 3.59 -12.81 -10.14
N ARG A 179 3.11 -12.86 -8.90
CA ARG A 179 1.80 -12.35 -8.51
C ARG A 179 1.91 -11.16 -7.60
N MET A 180 1.20 -10.08 -7.96
CA MET A 180 1.01 -8.92 -7.10
C MET A 180 -0.29 -9.03 -6.31
N THR A 181 -0.23 -8.71 -5.02
CA THR A 181 -1.38 -8.63 -4.12
C THR A 181 -1.37 -7.29 -3.41
N VAL A 182 -2.54 -6.64 -3.38
CA VAL A 182 -2.75 -5.39 -2.62
C VAL A 182 -3.03 -5.74 -1.17
N CYS A 183 -2.44 -5.00 -0.25
CA CYS A 183 -2.69 -5.09 1.19
C CYS A 183 -2.79 -3.69 1.80
N ASP A 184 -3.07 -3.62 3.09
CA ASP A 184 -3.02 -2.40 3.91
C ASP A 184 -3.82 -1.22 3.32
N VAL A 185 -5.11 -1.46 3.04
CA VAL A 185 -6.07 -0.44 2.58
C VAL A 185 -6.90 0.15 3.74
N ASP A 186 -6.43 0.03 4.96
CA ASP A 186 -7.11 0.43 6.20
C ASP A 186 -7.47 1.92 6.21
N CYS A 187 -6.66 2.72 5.55
CA CYS A 187 -6.81 4.16 5.49
C CYS A 187 -7.74 4.65 4.38
N PHE A 188 -8.28 3.78 3.53
CA PHE A 188 -9.24 4.20 2.49
C PHE A 188 -10.48 4.83 3.11
N ARG A 189 -11.03 5.87 2.48
CA ARG A 189 -12.17 6.66 3.00
C ARG A 189 -13.26 6.82 1.97
N LYS A 190 -14.52 6.71 2.42
CA LYS A 190 -15.67 7.05 1.57
C LYS A 190 -15.65 8.52 1.19
N LEU A 191 -15.96 8.79 -0.07
CA LEU A 191 -16.14 10.15 -0.58
C LEU A 191 -17.54 10.71 -0.22
N PRO A 192 -17.68 12.01 0.00
CA PRO A 192 -16.63 13.03 -0.04
C PRO A 192 -15.71 12.99 1.19
N PHE A 193 -14.43 13.26 0.99
CA PHE A 193 -13.44 13.28 2.06
C PHE A 193 -12.47 14.45 1.87
N SER A 194 -11.94 14.99 2.96
CA SER A 194 -10.93 16.05 2.94
C SER A 194 -9.81 15.76 3.93
N ASN A 195 -8.64 16.33 3.70
CA ASN A 195 -7.48 16.18 4.58
C ASN A 195 -7.76 16.82 5.96
N PRO A 196 -7.88 16.03 7.03
CA PRO A 196 -8.23 16.56 8.35
C PRO A 196 -7.04 17.01 9.19
N VAL A 197 -5.80 16.75 8.76
CA VAL A 197 -4.57 16.94 9.57
C VAL A 197 -3.49 17.76 8.88
N GLY A 198 -3.74 18.27 7.66
CA GLY A 198 -2.81 19.11 6.92
C GLY A 198 -1.54 18.34 6.51
N GLU A 199 -0.37 18.94 6.73
CA GLU A 199 0.92 18.39 6.31
C GLU A 199 1.25 17.00 6.86
N ARG A 200 0.69 16.65 8.02
CA ARG A 200 0.86 15.33 8.67
C ARG A 200 -0.09 14.26 8.12
N TYR A 201 -0.75 14.54 6.98
CA TYR A 201 -1.61 13.56 6.34
C TYR A 201 -0.85 12.28 5.99
N TRP A 202 -1.54 11.15 6.10
CA TRP A 202 -0.98 9.81 5.87
C TRP A 202 -0.45 9.64 4.45
N GLY A 203 0.48 8.72 4.27
CA GLY A 203 1.04 8.37 2.98
C GLY A 203 2.54 8.66 2.84
N SER A 204 3.15 7.96 1.90
CA SER A 204 4.56 8.13 1.57
C SER A 204 4.80 9.48 0.88
N THR A 205 5.69 10.30 1.44
CA THR A 205 6.05 11.62 0.87
C THR A 205 6.49 11.55 -0.59
N ARG A 206 6.99 10.40 -1.05
CA ARG A 206 7.39 10.14 -2.44
C ARG A 206 6.21 10.09 -3.41
N LEU A 207 4.99 9.81 -2.92
CA LEU A 207 3.81 9.52 -3.75
C LEU A 207 2.64 10.45 -3.46
N LYS A 208 2.78 11.33 -2.47
CA LYS A 208 1.72 12.27 -2.05
C LYS A 208 1.45 13.34 -3.09
N ALA A 209 0.18 13.54 -3.37
CA ALA A 209 -0.31 14.66 -4.17
C ALA A 209 -0.24 15.98 -3.39
N PRO A 210 -0.12 17.13 -4.07
CA PRO A 210 -0.03 18.45 -3.41
C PRO A 210 -1.20 18.78 -2.47
N GLU A 211 -2.41 18.32 -2.76
CA GLU A 211 -3.60 18.49 -1.90
C GLU A 211 -3.48 17.74 -0.58
N GLU A 212 -2.72 16.65 -0.54
CA GLU A 212 -2.50 15.85 0.67
C GLU A 212 -1.60 16.53 1.72
N TYR A 213 -1.03 17.70 1.40
CA TYR A 213 -0.30 18.55 2.35
C TYR A 213 -1.13 19.72 2.89
N ARG A 214 -2.36 19.94 2.39
CA ARG A 214 -3.17 21.11 2.73
C ARG A 214 -4.37 20.73 3.58
N LEU A 215 -4.45 21.32 4.78
CA LEU A 215 -5.60 21.13 5.67
C LEU A 215 -6.91 21.54 4.98
N GLY A 216 -7.92 20.67 5.07
CA GLY A 216 -9.24 20.89 4.47
C GLY A 216 -9.31 20.69 2.96
N ALA A 217 -8.19 20.41 2.28
CA ALA A 217 -8.23 20.15 0.84
C ALA A 217 -9.04 18.88 0.52
N PRO A 218 -9.86 18.88 -0.53
CA PRO A 218 -10.57 17.69 -0.98
C PRO A 218 -9.57 16.59 -1.39
N ILE A 219 -9.80 15.37 -0.91
CA ILE A 219 -9.07 14.16 -1.30
C ILE A 219 -10.05 13.32 -2.12
N GLY A 220 -9.75 13.11 -3.38
CA GLY A 220 -10.68 12.54 -4.35
C GLY A 220 -10.12 11.42 -5.21
N ARG A 221 -10.85 11.14 -6.29
CA ARG A 221 -10.43 10.14 -7.28
C ARG A 221 -9.16 10.59 -8.00
N GLU A 222 -9.00 11.88 -8.23
CA GLU A 222 -7.84 12.50 -8.87
C GLU A 222 -6.58 12.40 -8.00
N THR A 223 -6.74 12.31 -6.67
CA THR A 223 -5.62 12.07 -5.74
C THR A 223 -5.06 10.66 -5.95
N ALA A 224 -5.93 9.64 -6.08
CA ALA A 224 -5.50 8.27 -6.37
C ALA A 224 -4.80 8.16 -7.75
N VAL A 225 -5.24 8.94 -8.73
CA VAL A 225 -4.58 9.03 -10.05
C VAL A 225 -3.16 9.56 -9.91
N PHE A 226 -2.97 10.62 -9.12
CA PHE A 226 -1.62 11.16 -8.86
C PHE A 226 -0.72 10.13 -8.20
N THR A 227 -1.20 9.51 -7.13
CA THR A 227 -0.43 8.48 -6.39
C THR A 227 -0.02 7.34 -7.31
N LEU A 228 -0.94 6.86 -8.18
CA LEU A 228 -0.63 5.82 -9.15
C LEU A 228 0.40 6.32 -10.19
N GLY A 229 0.26 7.51 -10.73
CA GLY A 229 1.24 8.11 -11.66
C GLY A 229 2.64 8.21 -11.05
N ALA A 230 2.74 8.71 -9.82
CA ALA A 230 3.99 8.78 -9.09
C ALA A 230 4.58 7.38 -8.81
N LEU A 231 3.74 6.41 -8.45
CA LEU A 231 4.16 5.02 -8.25
C LEU A 231 4.74 4.42 -9.54
N LEU A 232 4.08 4.62 -10.68
CA LEU A 232 4.58 4.17 -11.98
C LEU A 232 5.96 4.76 -12.29
N PHE A 233 6.19 6.05 -12.01
CA PHE A 233 7.51 6.66 -12.15
C PHE A 233 8.56 6.05 -11.24
N HIS A 234 8.20 5.68 -10.01
CA HIS A 234 9.13 5.01 -9.11
C HIS A 234 9.42 3.55 -9.48
N LEU A 235 8.55 2.88 -10.24
CA LEU A 235 8.72 1.49 -10.64
C LEU A 235 9.32 1.33 -12.06
N PHE A 236 9.05 2.26 -12.98
CA PHE A 236 9.56 2.23 -14.35
C PHE A 236 10.59 3.33 -14.65
N GLY A 237 10.71 4.32 -13.78
CA GLY A 237 11.67 5.41 -13.92
C GLY A 237 12.91 5.22 -13.06
N TRP A 238 13.91 6.06 -13.32
CA TRP A 238 15.14 6.14 -12.54
C TRP A 238 15.39 7.55 -12.04
N TYR A 239 15.72 7.65 -10.75
CA TYR A 239 16.05 8.91 -10.08
C TYR A 239 17.45 8.86 -9.48
N LEU A 240 18.17 9.96 -9.53
CA LEU A 240 19.38 10.15 -8.77
C LEU A 240 19.07 10.35 -7.28
N PRO A 241 19.98 9.96 -6.35
CA PRO A 241 19.75 10.18 -4.92
C PRO A 241 19.41 11.64 -4.56
N GLN A 242 20.07 12.62 -5.18
CA GLN A 242 19.83 14.04 -4.97
C GLN A 242 18.44 14.49 -5.42
N GLU A 243 17.90 13.90 -6.51
CA GLU A 243 16.54 14.19 -6.97
C GLU A 243 15.49 13.69 -5.99
N LEU A 244 15.69 12.49 -5.45
CA LEU A 244 14.80 11.94 -4.40
C LEU A 244 14.87 12.78 -3.12
N GLU A 245 16.03 13.28 -2.75
CA GLU A 245 16.21 14.17 -1.61
C GLU A 245 15.50 15.51 -1.87
N THR A 246 15.68 16.12 -3.04
CA THR A 246 14.99 17.35 -3.44
C THR A 246 13.48 17.21 -3.41
N MET A 247 12.92 16.08 -3.89
CA MET A 247 11.48 15.79 -3.78
C MET A 247 11.03 15.74 -2.32
N ARG A 248 11.82 15.08 -1.47
CA ARG A 248 11.52 14.94 -0.04
C ARG A 248 11.51 16.30 0.68
N GLU A 249 12.55 17.11 0.46
CA GLU A 249 12.71 18.43 1.08
C GLU A 249 11.62 19.40 0.65
N ASN A 250 11.32 19.43 -0.65
CA ASN A 250 10.30 20.31 -1.23
C ASN A 250 8.87 19.76 -1.08
N ARG A 251 8.70 18.52 -0.60
CA ARG A 251 7.40 17.83 -0.55
C ARG A 251 6.67 17.89 -1.90
N ALA A 252 7.41 17.71 -2.98
CA ALA A 252 6.93 17.81 -4.33
C ALA A 252 7.47 16.67 -5.18
N PHE A 253 6.56 15.96 -5.84
CA PHE A 253 6.90 14.96 -6.84
C PHE A 253 7.15 15.63 -8.19
N PHE A 254 8.12 15.14 -8.94
CA PHE A 254 8.31 15.45 -10.36
C PHE A 254 8.69 14.18 -11.15
N PRO A 255 8.22 14.05 -12.41
CA PRO A 255 8.57 12.95 -13.29
C PRO A 255 10.08 12.87 -13.52
N CYS A 256 10.63 11.65 -13.64
CA CYS A 256 12.01 11.51 -14.11
C CYS A 256 12.13 11.99 -15.56
N PRO A 257 13.32 12.40 -16.03
CA PRO A 257 13.57 12.66 -17.45
C PRO A 257 13.15 11.48 -18.33
N ARG A 258 12.67 11.77 -19.55
CA ARG A 258 12.17 10.77 -20.50
C ARG A 258 13.20 9.64 -20.76
N GLU A 259 14.46 9.99 -20.86
CA GLU A 259 15.56 9.07 -21.14
C GLU A 259 15.80 8.06 -20.03
N ARG A 260 15.22 8.31 -18.87
CA ARG A 260 15.30 7.43 -17.68
C ARG A 260 13.99 6.67 -17.42
N TRP A 261 13.04 6.77 -18.33
CA TRP A 261 11.80 5.99 -18.31
C TRP A 261 11.94 4.72 -19.15
N GLN A 262 11.55 3.57 -18.60
CA GLN A 262 11.79 2.25 -19.20
C GLN A 262 10.86 1.92 -20.37
N LEU A 263 9.66 2.51 -20.39
CA LEU A 263 8.65 2.25 -21.43
C LEU A 263 8.71 3.32 -22.53
N GLY A 264 7.76 3.31 -23.46
CA GLY A 264 7.70 4.22 -24.59
C GLY A 264 7.24 5.64 -24.23
N GLU A 265 7.11 6.49 -25.25
CA GLU A 265 6.69 7.90 -25.10
C GLU A 265 5.24 8.03 -24.65
N GLN A 266 4.34 7.20 -25.21
CA GLN A 266 2.91 7.31 -24.92
C GLN A 266 2.61 7.01 -23.45
N THR A 267 3.20 5.93 -22.91
CA THR A 267 3.07 5.58 -21.50
C THR A 267 3.70 6.63 -20.58
N TYR A 268 4.82 7.24 -20.99
CA TYR A 268 5.41 8.36 -20.25
C TYR A 268 4.45 9.54 -20.11
N GLN A 269 3.78 9.93 -21.22
CA GLN A 269 2.83 11.06 -21.22
C GLN A 269 1.61 10.74 -20.36
N VAL A 270 1.07 9.51 -20.39
CA VAL A 270 -0.02 9.09 -19.49
C VAL A 270 0.38 9.19 -18.04
N ALA A 271 1.54 8.65 -17.66
CA ALA A 271 2.04 8.72 -16.29
C ALA A 271 2.29 10.18 -15.85
N LYS A 272 2.82 11.02 -16.75
CA LYS A 272 3.08 12.43 -16.50
C LYS A 272 1.78 13.22 -16.29
N GLN A 273 0.77 13.00 -17.11
CA GLN A 273 -0.56 13.60 -16.93
C GLN A 273 -1.16 13.16 -15.58
N ALA A 274 -1.09 11.88 -15.25
CA ALA A 274 -1.57 11.36 -13.96
C ALA A 274 -0.92 12.07 -12.77
N ALA A 275 0.38 12.34 -12.85
CA ALA A 275 1.15 13.01 -11.81
C ALA A 275 1.17 14.56 -11.92
N SER A 276 0.23 15.15 -12.65
CA SER A 276 0.09 16.62 -12.72
C SER A 276 -0.20 17.21 -11.34
N PRO A 277 0.45 18.34 -10.96
CA PRO A 277 0.24 18.95 -9.65
C PRO A 277 -1.22 19.40 -9.42
N ALA A 278 -1.88 19.96 -10.42
CA ALA A 278 -3.28 20.40 -10.32
C ALA A 278 -4.24 19.23 -10.57
N PRO A 279 -5.18 18.93 -9.65
CA PRO A 279 -6.14 17.82 -9.82
C PRO A 279 -6.95 17.88 -11.13
N GLY A 280 -7.30 19.08 -11.59
CA GLY A 280 -8.08 19.29 -12.83
C GLY A 280 -7.33 18.93 -14.13
N ASP A 281 -6.01 18.82 -14.09
CA ASP A 281 -5.18 18.43 -15.24
C ASP A 281 -4.98 16.90 -15.32
N ARG A 282 -5.37 16.19 -14.28
CA ARG A 282 -5.28 14.73 -14.19
C ARG A 282 -6.46 14.04 -14.88
N PHE A 283 -6.39 12.73 -14.98
CA PHE A 283 -7.58 11.94 -15.31
C PHE A 283 -8.62 12.05 -14.19
N PRO A 284 -9.94 12.05 -14.51
CA PRO A 284 -11.01 12.20 -13.51
C PRO A 284 -11.18 10.98 -12.59
N GLY A 285 -10.34 9.99 -12.76
CA GLY A 285 -10.28 8.78 -11.95
C GLY A 285 -9.42 7.70 -12.60
N VAL A 286 -9.06 6.68 -11.79
CA VAL A 286 -8.13 5.62 -12.21
C VAL A 286 -8.65 4.83 -13.41
N ARG A 287 -9.96 4.60 -13.55
CA ARG A 287 -10.53 3.88 -14.71
C ARG A 287 -10.24 4.58 -16.04
N ARG A 288 -10.31 5.91 -16.08
CA ARG A 288 -9.97 6.68 -17.28
C ARG A 288 -8.47 6.69 -17.56
N MET A 289 -7.66 6.76 -16.50
CA MET A 289 -6.21 6.60 -16.63
C MET A 289 -5.85 5.19 -17.14
N GLU A 290 -6.49 4.14 -16.62
CA GLU A 290 -6.28 2.76 -17.05
C GLU A 290 -6.56 2.57 -18.56
N ALA A 291 -7.67 3.14 -19.04
CA ALA A 291 -8.00 3.08 -20.47
C ALA A 291 -6.91 3.74 -21.33
N ALA A 292 -6.48 4.95 -20.95
CA ALA A 292 -5.40 5.67 -21.64
C ALA A 292 -4.05 4.90 -21.55
N TRP A 293 -3.78 4.26 -20.42
CA TRP A 293 -2.58 3.45 -20.21
C TRP A 293 -2.55 2.22 -21.12
N LYS A 294 -3.67 1.49 -21.23
CA LYS A 294 -3.80 0.34 -22.13
C LYS A 294 -3.65 0.74 -23.59
N GLU A 295 -4.28 1.85 -24.01
CA GLU A 295 -4.15 2.38 -25.36
C GLU A 295 -2.70 2.79 -25.67
N ALA A 296 -2.02 3.44 -24.74
CA ALA A 296 -0.62 3.82 -24.88
C ALA A 296 0.28 2.58 -25.06
N LEU A 297 0.07 1.54 -24.26
CA LEU A 297 0.81 0.27 -24.38
C LEU A 297 0.57 -0.40 -25.72
N ALA A 298 -0.68 -0.49 -26.19
CA ALA A 298 -1.01 -1.09 -27.48
C ALA A 298 -0.30 -0.38 -28.65
N ARG A 299 -0.26 0.96 -28.63
CA ARG A 299 0.48 1.76 -29.61
C ARG A 299 1.99 1.53 -29.58
N GLU A 300 2.57 1.33 -28.40
CA GLU A 300 4.01 1.09 -28.25
C GLU A 300 4.44 -0.33 -28.66
N THR A 301 3.56 -1.31 -28.50
CA THR A 301 3.83 -2.72 -28.88
C THR A 301 3.49 -3.02 -30.35
N GLY A 302 2.84 -2.10 -31.05
CA GLY A 302 2.37 -2.31 -32.43
C GLY A 302 1.15 -3.24 -32.52
N GLU A 303 0.51 -3.55 -31.39
CA GLU A 303 -0.77 -4.25 -31.33
C GLU A 303 -1.91 -3.25 -31.57
N GLU A 304 -2.01 -2.69 -32.77
CA GLU A 304 -3.23 -2.00 -33.18
C GLU A 304 -4.32 -3.06 -33.31
N GLU A 305 -5.38 -2.94 -32.50
CA GLU A 305 -6.60 -3.73 -32.69
C GLU A 305 -7.05 -3.57 -34.16
N THR A 306 -6.90 -4.67 -34.88
CA THR A 306 -7.59 -4.82 -36.18
C THR A 306 -9.07 -4.90 -35.84
N ILE A 307 -9.78 -3.78 -36.04
CA ILE A 307 -11.25 -3.65 -35.94
C ILE A 307 -11.91 -4.52 -37.00
#